data_30f030995c0b58024989ff061510b838
#
_entry.id   30f030995c0b58024989ff061510b838
#
_cell.length_a   1.000
_cell.length_b   1.000
_cell.length_c   1.000
_cell.angle_alpha   90.00
_cell.angle_beta   90.00
_cell.angle_gamma   90.00
#
_symmetry.space_group_name_H-M   'P 1'
#
loop_
_entity.id
_entity.type
_entity.pdbx_description
1 polymer ?
#
loop_
_entity_poly.entity_id
_entity_poly.type
_entity_poly.pdbx_seq_one_letter_code
_entity_poly.pdbx_strand_id
1 'polypeptide(L)'
;MKKYFRFIKIEHTLFSLPLIYTGVFLAAERVPSIELLVFVLLAATGARTIAMTLNRIIDAEIDRRNLRTNNREIPAGRMSLSEAAGVVLVGMLLYFGAAYLISWFCFILSPIPLIIFIVYPYAKRFTALAHFGVGLGLSMAPLGGWFAVKGSLENILPGALISLFTLLWATGFDVIYSTLDEKFDKEAGLFSFPSRFGSKKALIISSGLHVLAFGTLILLFLISINNLWALPFLLLSGILLYLEQKKSADVELAFFKINAVIGFVVLAMVLMK
;
A
#
# COMPACT_ATOMS: atom_id res chain seq x y z
N MET A 1 16.52 -19.20 -1.78
CA MET A 1 15.98 -18.12 -0.92
C MET A 1 16.12 -16.72 -1.55
N LYS A 2 17.29 -16.25 -1.97
CA LYS A 2 17.47 -14.90 -2.58
C LYS A 2 16.52 -14.61 -3.76
N LYS A 3 16.18 -15.61 -4.61
CA LYS A 3 15.23 -15.51 -5.73
C LYS A 3 13.85 -15.07 -5.25
N TYR A 4 13.31 -15.71 -4.19
CA TYR A 4 11.97 -15.42 -3.66
C TYR A 4 11.89 -14.06 -2.97
N PHE A 5 12.90 -13.67 -2.18
CA PHE A 5 12.95 -12.34 -1.56
C PHE A 5 12.98 -11.22 -2.59
N ARG A 6 13.75 -11.38 -3.68
CA ARG A 6 13.75 -10.44 -4.79
C ARG A 6 12.40 -10.44 -5.54
N PHE A 7 11.79 -11.61 -5.70
CA PHE A 7 10.49 -11.75 -6.34
C PHE A 7 9.38 -10.99 -5.63
N ILE A 8 9.27 -11.10 -4.30
CA ILE A 8 8.27 -10.37 -3.51
C ILE A 8 8.72 -8.95 -3.14
N LYS A 9 9.93 -8.54 -3.54
CA LYS A 9 10.54 -7.24 -3.20
C LYS A 9 10.41 -6.93 -1.71
N ILE A 10 11.06 -7.72 -0.88
CA ILE A 10 10.91 -7.65 0.58
C ILE A 10 11.28 -6.28 1.14
N GLU A 11 12.21 -5.56 0.49
CA GLU A 11 12.59 -4.19 0.83
C GLU A 11 11.40 -3.20 0.78
N HIS A 12 10.41 -3.47 -0.06
CA HIS A 12 9.20 -2.65 -0.13
C HIS A 12 8.22 -2.93 1.03
N THR A 13 8.46 -3.95 1.86
CA THR A 13 7.70 -4.19 3.08
C THR A 13 7.84 -3.01 4.05
N LEU A 14 8.95 -2.27 3.96
CA LEU A 14 9.17 -1.04 4.72
C LEU A 14 8.09 0.04 4.50
N PHE A 15 7.35 0.02 3.38
CA PHE A 15 6.22 0.94 3.18
C PHE A 15 4.96 0.54 3.93
N SER A 16 4.65 -0.76 3.94
CA SER A 16 3.38 -1.26 4.48
C SER A 16 3.44 -1.53 5.99
N LEU A 17 4.62 -1.89 6.52
CA LEU A 17 4.77 -2.17 7.95
C LEU A 17 4.44 -0.97 8.84
N PRO A 18 4.98 0.25 8.61
CA PRO A 18 4.60 1.39 9.43
C PRO A 18 3.09 1.64 9.40
N LEU A 19 2.43 1.46 8.25
CA LEU A 19 1.00 1.72 8.09
C LEU A 19 0.13 0.76 8.91
N ILE A 20 0.42 -0.54 8.88
CA ILE A 20 -0.37 -1.49 9.67
C ILE A 20 -0.19 -1.23 11.16
N TYR A 21 1.02 -0.93 11.62
CA TYR A 21 1.27 -0.57 13.00
C TYR A 21 0.68 0.78 13.39
N THR A 22 0.58 1.73 12.46
CA THR A 22 -0.18 2.97 12.67
C THR A 22 -1.64 2.65 13.04
N GLY A 23 -2.29 1.73 12.34
CA GLY A 23 -3.63 1.26 12.69
C GLY A 23 -3.70 0.60 14.06
N VAL A 24 -2.73 -0.28 14.38
CA VAL A 24 -2.64 -0.96 15.68
C VAL A 24 -2.52 0.06 16.82
N PHE A 25 -1.53 0.96 16.77
CA PHE A 25 -1.27 1.91 17.86
C PHE A 25 -2.35 2.99 17.95
N LEU A 26 -2.97 3.37 16.83
CA LEU A 26 -4.09 4.30 16.84
C LEU A 26 -5.31 3.70 17.57
N ALA A 27 -5.58 2.40 17.39
CA ALA A 27 -6.66 1.67 18.03
C ALA A 27 -6.38 1.36 19.51
N ALA A 28 -5.11 1.22 19.88
CA ALA A 28 -4.69 0.75 21.19
C ALA A 28 -4.86 1.85 22.27
N GLU A 29 -5.40 1.45 23.42
CA GLU A 29 -5.46 2.27 24.64
C GLU A 29 -4.27 2.00 25.57
N ARG A 30 -3.59 0.87 25.36
CA ARG A 30 -2.39 0.42 26.08
C ARG A 30 -1.39 -0.12 25.08
N VAL A 31 -0.15 -0.32 25.51
CA VAL A 31 0.86 -0.95 24.65
C VAL A 31 0.36 -2.35 24.24
N PRO A 32 0.26 -2.64 22.93
CA PRO A 32 -0.18 -3.96 22.46
C PRO A 32 0.77 -5.05 22.89
N SER A 33 0.26 -6.28 23.08
CA SER A 33 1.10 -7.42 23.41
C SER A 33 2.07 -7.75 22.28
N ILE A 34 3.24 -8.28 22.62
CA ILE A 34 4.23 -8.72 21.62
C ILE A 34 3.63 -9.79 20.70
N GLU A 35 2.79 -10.67 21.24
CA GLU A 35 2.09 -11.71 20.48
C GLU A 35 1.21 -11.10 19.39
N LEU A 36 0.38 -10.10 19.70
CA LEU A 36 -0.45 -9.39 18.73
C LEU A 36 0.42 -8.73 17.65
N LEU A 37 1.50 -8.05 18.05
CA LEU A 37 2.41 -7.40 17.11
C LEU A 37 3.05 -8.41 16.15
N VAL A 38 3.42 -9.60 16.64
CA VAL A 38 3.95 -10.69 15.80
C VAL A 38 2.90 -11.22 14.84
N PHE A 39 1.66 -11.46 15.30
CA PHE A 39 0.60 -11.94 14.39
C PHE A 39 0.24 -10.89 13.33
N VAL A 40 0.21 -9.62 13.69
CA VAL A 40 0.02 -8.52 12.73
C VAL A 40 1.15 -8.48 11.70
N LEU A 41 2.41 -8.68 12.10
CA LEU A 41 3.55 -8.78 11.20
C LEU A 41 3.41 -9.96 10.21
N LEU A 42 3.00 -11.13 10.71
CA LEU A 42 2.78 -12.32 9.88
C LEU A 42 1.63 -12.09 8.89
N ALA A 43 0.51 -11.52 9.34
CA ALA A 43 -0.61 -11.16 8.47
C ALA A 43 -0.19 -10.17 7.37
N ALA A 44 0.53 -9.10 7.74
CA ALA A 44 1.03 -8.11 6.79
C ALA A 44 1.99 -8.72 5.76
N THR A 45 2.91 -9.58 6.22
CA THR A 45 3.86 -10.29 5.35
C THR A 45 3.15 -11.23 4.40
N GLY A 46 2.17 -11.99 4.89
CA GLY A 46 1.34 -12.87 4.08
C GLY A 46 0.53 -12.12 3.04
N ALA A 47 -0.22 -11.09 3.45
CA ALA A 47 -1.03 -10.25 2.56
C ALA A 47 -0.19 -9.62 1.44
N ARG A 48 0.97 -9.05 1.81
CA ARG A 48 1.88 -8.47 0.82
C ARG A 48 2.45 -9.51 -0.13
N THR A 49 2.83 -10.69 0.37
CA THR A 49 3.33 -11.79 -0.46
C THR A 49 2.28 -12.20 -1.50
N ILE A 50 1.01 -12.32 -1.09
CA ILE A 50 -0.11 -12.60 -1.99
C ILE A 50 -0.26 -11.49 -3.03
N ALA A 51 -0.39 -10.23 -2.59
CA ALA A 51 -0.64 -9.09 -3.47
C ALA A 51 0.45 -8.94 -4.55
N MET A 52 1.73 -8.98 -4.16
CA MET A 52 2.86 -8.87 -5.07
C MET A 52 2.94 -10.03 -6.04
N THR A 53 2.69 -11.25 -5.56
CA THR A 53 2.77 -12.45 -6.40
C THR A 53 1.62 -12.50 -7.41
N LEU A 54 0.39 -12.21 -6.98
CA LEU A 54 -0.77 -12.15 -7.87
C LEU A 54 -0.60 -11.07 -8.94
N ASN A 55 -0.12 -9.88 -8.57
CA ASN A 55 0.18 -8.84 -9.56
C ASN A 55 1.17 -9.33 -10.61
N ARG A 56 2.24 -10.02 -10.22
CA ARG A 56 3.24 -10.55 -11.17
C ARG A 56 2.74 -11.71 -12.02
N ILE A 57 1.86 -12.55 -11.49
CA ILE A 57 1.22 -13.63 -12.26
C ILE A 57 0.26 -13.03 -13.30
N ILE A 58 -0.62 -12.14 -12.87
CA ILE A 58 -1.66 -11.53 -13.72
C ILE A 58 -1.04 -10.67 -14.81
N ASP A 59 0.05 -9.97 -14.50
CA ASP A 59 0.71 -9.05 -15.43
C ASP A 59 1.86 -9.69 -16.24
N ALA A 60 2.14 -10.99 -16.07
CA ALA A 60 3.30 -11.64 -16.66
C ALA A 60 3.47 -11.39 -18.18
N GLU A 61 2.38 -11.41 -18.93
CA GLU A 61 2.42 -11.18 -20.38
C GLU A 61 2.63 -9.70 -20.75
N ILE A 62 2.04 -8.79 -19.97
CA ILE A 62 2.25 -7.34 -20.11
C ILE A 62 3.70 -7.02 -19.78
N ASP A 63 4.20 -7.54 -18.66
CA ASP A 63 5.57 -7.34 -18.20
C ASP A 63 6.61 -7.85 -19.20
N ARG A 64 6.33 -8.96 -19.90
CA ARG A 64 7.23 -9.50 -20.93
C ARG A 64 7.44 -8.53 -22.10
N ARG A 65 6.43 -7.73 -22.44
CA ARG A 65 6.48 -6.77 -23.54
C ARG A 65 7.04 -5.41 -23.13
N ASN A 66 7.07 -5.08 -21.83
CA ASN A 66 7.59 -3.82 -21.33
C ASN A 66 9.08 -3.91 -21.01
N LEU A 67 9.92 -3.12 -21.69
CA LEU A 67 11.38 -3.09 -21.49
C LEU A 67 11.82 -2.84 -20.05
N ARG A 68 11.00 -2.10 -19.26
CA ARG A 68 11.27 -1.82 -17.84
C ARG A 68 11.04 -3.03 -16.95
N THR A 69 10.10 -3.91 -17.30
CA THR A 69 9.66 -5.02 -16.45
C THR A 69 9.93 -6.41 -17.00
N ASN A 70 10.42 -6.54 -18.25
CA ASN A 70 10.72 -7.84 -18.88
C ASN A 70 11.79 -8.65 -18.15
N ASN A 71 12.61 -7.98 -17.35
CA ASN A 71 13.62 -8.62 -16.49
C ASN A 71 13.07 -9.14 -15.14
N ARG A 72 11.73 -9.03 -14.89
CA ARG A 72 11.10 -9.66 -13.72
C ARG A 72 11.20 -11.18 -13.82
N GLU A 73 11.08 -11.88 -12.68
CA GLU A 73 11.38 -13.32 -12.58
C GLU A 73 10.54 -14.19 -13.50
N ILE A 74 9.21 -13.94 -13.61
CA ILE A 74 8.29 -14.72 -14.45
C ILE A 74 8.51 -14.39 -15.95
N PRO A 75 8.48 -13.12 -16.41
CA PRO A 75 8.74 -12.78 -17.79
C PRO A 75 10.09 -13.26 -18.32
N ALA A 76 11.14 -13.22 -17.48
CA ALA A 76 12.48 -13.64 -17.80
C ALA A 76 12.70 -15.16 -17.71
N GLY A 77 11.66 -15.95 -17.43
CA GLY A 77 11.74 -17.41 -17.32
C GLY A 77 12.50 -17.94 -16.09
N ARG A 78 12.87 -17.07 -15.14
CA ARG A 78 13.59 -17.47 -13.91
C ARG A 78 12.67 -18.05 -12.83
N MET A 79 11.35 -17.90 -12.98
CA MET A 79 10.32 -18.45 -12.09
C MET A 79 9.14 -18.94 -12.91
N SER A 80 8.70 -20.16 -12.67
CA SER A 80 7.50 -20.72 -13.29
C SER A 80 6.23 -20.21 -12.60
N LEU A 81 5.09 -20.30 -13.29
CA LEU A 81 3.79 -19.98 -12.70
C LEU A 81 3.44 -20.91 -11.53
N SER A 82 3.85 -22.18 -11.59
CA SER A 82 3.64 -23.14 -10.48
C SER A 82 4.45 -22.77 -9.23
N GLU A 83 5.71 -22.35 -9.41
CA GLU A 83 6.51 -21.82 -8.29
C GLU A 83 5.86 -20.57 -7.69
N ALA A 84 5.39 -19.64 -8.53
CA ALA A 84 4.69 -18.44 -8.07
C ALA A 84 3.37 -18.78 -7.34
N ALA A 85 2.59 -19.77 -7.83
CA ALA A 85 1.40 -20.27 -7.14
C ALA A 85 1.74 -20.84 -5.76
N GLY A 86 2.87 -21.57 -5.64
CA GLY A 86 3.37 -22.02 -4.34
C GLY A 86 3.66 -20.88 -3.37
N VAL A 87 4.22 -19.75 -3.86
CA VAL A 87 4.46 -18.54 -3.05
C VAL A 87 3.12 -17.92 -2.59
N VAL A 88 2.09 -17.88 -3.46
CA VAL A 88 0.74 -17.43 -3.06
C VAL A 88 0.19 -18.33 -1.95
N LEU A 89 0.30 -19.66 -2.09
CA LEU A 89 -0.20 -20.58 -1.07
C LEU A 89 0.47 -20.36 0.29
N VAL A 90 1.79 -20.19 0.32
CA VAL A 90 2.51 -19.86 1.57
C VAL A 90 2.03 -18.52 2.13
N GLY A 91 1.86 -17.52 1.27
CA GLY A 91 1.30 -16.22 1.67
C GLY A 91 -0.10 -16.34 2.26
N MET A 92 -0.99 -17.19 1.67
CA MET A 92 -2.33 -17.45 2.18
C MET A 92 -2.30 -18.13 3.55
N LEU A 93 -1.45 -19.14 3.74
CA LEU A 93 -1.32 -19.82 5.03
C LEU A 93 -0.88 -18.85 6.14
N LEU A 94 0.10 -17.98 5.84
CA LEU A 94 0.54 -16.96 6.78
C LEU A 94 -0.57 -15.95 7.08
N TYR A 95 -1.24 -15.45 6.04
CA TYR A 95 -2.23 -14.39 6.17
C TYR A 95 -3.50 -14.85 6.91
N PHE A 96 -4.13 -15.91 6.42
CA PHE A 96 -5.34 -16.43 7.05
C PHE A 96 -5.07 -17.07 8.41
N GLY A 97 -3.93 -17.76 8.57
CA GLY A 97 -3.51 -18.31 9.86
C GLY A 97 -3.31 -17.22 10.91
N ALA A 98 -2.58 -16.16 10.56
CA ALA A 98 -2.40 -15.03 11.47
C ALA A 98 -3.71 -14.28 11.74
N ALA A 99 -4.57 -14.06 10.75
CA ALA A 99 -5.87 -13.43 10.94
C ALA A 99 -6.77 -14.23 11.90
N TYR A 100 -6.76 -15.56 11.78
CA TYR A 100 -7.49 -16.46 12.70
C TYR A 100 -6.95 -16.38 14.14
N LEU A 101 -5.62 -16.37 14.30
CA LEU A 101 -4.98 -16.24 15.61
C LEU A 101 -5.20 -14.88 16.26
N ILE A 102 -5.35 -13.82 15.47
CA ILE A 102 -5.69 -12.48 15.98
C ILE A 102 -7.13 -12.47 16.52
N SER A 103 -8.12 -12.78 15.68
CA SER A 103 -9.52 -12.87 16.08
C SER A 103 -10.40 -13.47 14.98
N TRP A 104 -11.54 -14.04 15.37
CA TRP A 104 -12.57 -14.48 14.43
C TRP A 104 -13.08 -13.36 13.53
N PHE A 105 -13.18 -12.14 14.06
CA PHE A 105 -13.58 -10.97 13.31
C PHE A 105 -12.57 -10.63 12.17
N CYS A 106 -11.27 -10.63 12.47
CA CYS A 106 -10.22 -10.43 11.47
C CYS A 106 -10.24 -11.55 10.41
N PHE A 107 -10.46 -12.80 10.83
CA PHE A 107 -10.53 -13.94 9.92
C PHE A 107 -11.69 -13.83 8.92
N ILE A 108 -12.89 -13.45 9.38
CA ILE A 108 -14.06 -13.26 8.48
C ILE A 108 -13.83 -12.12 7.49
N LEU A 109 -13.15 -11.05 7.89
CA LEU A 109 -12.88 -9.92 6.99
C LEU A 109 -11.69 -10.15 6.06
N SER A 110 -10.83 -11.11 6.35
CA SER A 110 -9.59 -11.36 5.59
C SER A 110 -9.79 -11.70 4.10
N PRO A 111 -10.91 -12.24 3.58
CA PRO A 111 -11.12 -12.38 2.15
C PRO A 111 -11.26 -11.06 1.38
N ILE A 112 -11.64 -9.95 2.04
CA ILE A 112 -11.88 -8.66 1.37
C ILE A 112 -10.60 -8.12 0.72
N PRO A 113 -9.44 -7.99 1.43
CA PRO A 113 -8.19 -7.60 0.80
C PRO A 113 -7.77 -8.55 -0.33
N LEU A 114 -8.01 -9.86 -0.18
CA LEU A 114 -7.67 -10.84 -1.21
C LEU A 114 -8.42 -10.58 -2.53
N ILE A 115 -9.72 -10.28 -2.45
CA ILE A 115 -10.52 -9.91 -3.63
C ILE A 115 -9.92 -8.67 -4.30
N ILE A 116 -9.54 -7.66 -3.51
CA ILE A 116 -8.89 -6.45 -4.03
C ILE A 116 -7.59 -6.82 -4.76
N PHE A 117 -6.73 -7.65 -4.15
CA PHE A 117 -5.44 -8.06 -4.74
C PHE A 117 -5.58 -8.85 -6.04
N ILE A 118 -6.68 -9.57 -6.23
CA ILE A 118 -7.00 -10.26 -7.48
C ILE A 118 -7.51 -9.28 -8.53
N VAL A 119 -8.42 -8.38 -8.14
CA VAL A 119 -9.18 -7.55 -9.10
C VAL A 119 -8.35 -6.37 -9.62
N TYR A 120 -7.59 -5.68 -8.74
CA TYR A 120 -6.95 -4.42 -9.13
C TYR A 120 -5.93 -4.55 -10.29
N PRO A 121 -5.14 -5.65 -10.43
CA PRO A 121 -4.19 -5.73 -11.53
C PRO A 121 -4.88 -5.84 -12.91
N TYR A 122 -6.12 -6.35 -12.93
CA TYR A 122 -6.91 -6.37 -14.16
C TYR A 122 -7.45 -5.00 -14.56
N ALA A 123 -7.66 -4.09 -13.59
CA ALA A 123 -8.32 -2.81 -13.82
C ALA A 123 -7.65 -1.96 -14.90
N LYS A 124 -6.31 -1.99 -15.01
CA LYS A 124 -5.56 -1.27 -16.05
C LYS A 124 -5.89 -1.70 -17.50
N ARG A 125 -6.60 -2.83 -17.68
CA ARG A 125 -7.09 -3.27 -19.00
C ARG A 125 -8.37 -2.56 -19.41
N PHE A 126 -9.06 -1.90 -18.48
CA PHE A 126 -10.39 -1.35 -18.68
C PHE A 126 -10.52 0.13 -18.26
N THR A 127 -9.75 0.57 -17.25
CA THR A 127 -9.94 1.89 -16.65
C THR A 127 -8.64 2.49 -16.10
N ALA A 128 -8.50 3.82 -16.26
CA ALA A 128 -7.42 4.58 -15.64
C ALA A 128 -7.55 4.67 -14.09
N LEU A 129 -8.69 4.29 -13.53
CA LEU A 129 -8.90 4.23 -12.08
C LEU A 129 -8.16 3.05 -11.42
N ALA A 130 -7.39 2.25 -12.18
CA ALA A 130 -6.56 1.16 -11.66
C ALA A 130 -5.64 1.60 -10.51
N HIS A 131 -5.16 2.85 -10.52
CA HIS A 131 -4.34 3.43 -9.44
C HIS A 131 -5.07 3.45 -8.08
N PHE A 132 -6.38 3.67 -8.07
CA PHE A 132 -7.18 3.54 -6.84
C PHE A 132 -7.23 2.11 -6.31
N GLY A 133 -7.06 1.11 -7.15
CA GLY A 133 -6.94 -0.29 -6.73
C GLY A 133 -5.67 -0.54 -5.91
N VAL A 134 -4.55 0.08 -6.30
CA VAL A 134 -3.29 0.05 -5.52
C VAL A 134 -3.50 0.77 -4.17
N GLY A 135 -4.08 1.97 -4.20
CA GLY A 135 -4.41 2.74 -2.99
C GLY A 135 -5.34 1.97 -2.05
N LEU A 136 -6.39 1.35 -2.59
CA LEU A 136 -7.34 0.54 -1.82
C LEU A 136 -6.66 -0.68 -1.20
N GLY A 137 -5.84 -1.39 -1.96
CA GLY A 137 -5.07 -2.52 -1.45
C GLY A 137 -4.16 -2.14 -0.28
N LEU A 138 -3.48 -0.99 -0.37
CA LEU A 138 -2.58 -0.54 0.68
C LEU A 138 -3.35 0.02 1.90
N SER A 139 -4.51 0.65 1.70
CA SER A 139 -5.36 1.19 2.77
C SER A 139 -5.95 0.12 3.67
N MET A 140 -6.01 -1.14 3.21
CA MET A 140 -6.40 -2.27 4.05
C MET A 140 -5.40 -2.55 5.17
N ALA A 141 -4.13 -2.10 5.06
CA ALA A 141 -3.12 -2.34 6.10
C ALA A 141 -3.47 -1.61 7.41
N PRO A 142 -3.62 -0.26 7.46
CA PRO A 142 -3.98 0.42 8.70
C PRO A 142 -5.37 0.01 9.21
N LEU A 143 -6.33 -0.28 8.33
CA LEU A 143 -7.65 -0.75 8.73
C LEU A 143 -7.57 -2.15 9.39
N GLY A 144 -6.78 -3.05 8.81
CA GLY A 144 -6.51 -4.36 9.40
C GLY A 144 -5.82 -4.25 10.76
N GLY A 145 -4.84 -3.33 10.92
CA GLY A 145 -4.22 -3.04 12.20
C GLY A 145 -5.21 -2.52 13.24
N TRP A 146 -6.14 -1.64 12.83
CA TRP A 146 -7.23 -1.18 13.69
C TRP A 146 -8.12 -2.34 14.16
N PHE A 147 -8.56 -3.19 13.24
CA PHE A 147 -9.41 -4.32 13.55
C PHE A 147 -8.71 -5.40 14.40
N ALA A 148 -7.40 -5.55 14.24
CA ALA A 148 -6.63 -6.48 15.07
C ALA A 148 -6.69 -6.14 16.56
N VAL A 149 -6.89 -4.86 16.91
CA VAL A 149 -7.01 -4.38 18.29
C VAL A 149 -8.48 -4.32 18.73
N LYS A 150 -9.36 -3.71 17.90
CA LYS A 150 -10.76 -3.46 18.31
C LYS A 150 -11.67 -4.68 18.16
N GLY A 151 -11.40 -5.57 17.21
CA GLY A 151 -12.23 -6.75 16.96
C GLY A 151 -13.69 -6.45 16.57
N SER A 152 -14.01 -5.21 16.21
CA SER A 152 -15.36 -4.75 15.88
C SER A 152 -15.33 -3.52 14.96
N LEU A 153 -16.50 -3.09 14.49
CA LEU A 153 -16.70 -1.84 13.73
C LEU A 153 -16.94 -0.62 14.63
N GLU A 154 -16.99 -0.80 15.94
CA GLU A 154 -17.23 0.30 16.85
C GLU A 154 -16.11 1.35 16.80
N ASN A 155 -16.51 2.62 16.86
CA ASN A 155 -15.61 3.78 16.83
C ASN A 155 -14.59 3.74 15.65
N ILE A 156 -14.98 3.20 14.51
CA ILE A 156 -14.12 2.98 13.32
C ILE A 156 -13.52 4.28 12.75
N LEU A 157 -14.05 5.46 13.08
CA LEU A 157 -13.71 6.73 12.42
C LEU A 157 -12.21 7.00 12.34
N PRO A 158 -11.39 6.84 13.42
CA PRO A 158 -9.94 7.05 13.31
C PRO A 158 -9.28 6.05 12.38
N GLY A 159 -9.68 4.76 12.43
CA GLY A 159 -9.22 3.72 11.52
C GLY A 159 -9.59 4.00 10.06
N ALA A 160 -10.79 4.53 9.82
CA ALA A 160 -11.23 4.93 8.50
C ALA A 160 -10.46 6.15 7.96
N LEU A 161 -10.16 7.14 8.81
CA LEU A 161 -9.39 8.33 8.42
C LEU A 161 -7.95 7.97 8.02
N ILE A 162 -7.25 7.13 8.79
CA ILE A 162 -5.89 6.72 8.42
C ILE A 162 -5.89 5.82 7.18
N SER A 163 -6.94 5.04 6.97
CA SER A 163 -7.11 4.24 5.75
C SER A 163 -7.40 5.12 4.54
N LEU A 164 -8.24 6.15 4.69
CA LEU A 164 -8.49 7.12 3.63
C LEU A 164 -7.23 7.93 3.27
N PHE A 165 -6.45 8.36 4.27
CA PHE A 165 -5.13 8.92 4.02
C PHE A 165 -4.30 7.99 3.16
N THR A 166 -4.17 6.73 3.56
CA THR A 166 -3.36 5.73 2.87
C THR A 166 -3.85 5.49 1.44
N LEU A 167 -5.17 5.42 1.23
CA LEU A 167 -5.77 5.26 -0.09
C LEU A 167 -5.37 6.42 -1.01
N LEU A 168 -5.58 7.66 -0.56
CA LEU A 168 -5.32 8.86 -1.36
C LEU A 168 -3.83 9.03 -1.65
N TRP A 169 -3.00 8.89 -0.63
CA TRP A 169 -1.55 8.97 -0.74
C TRP A 169 -1.00 7.88 -1.67
N ALA A 170 -1.39 6.61 -1.46
CA ALA A 170 -0.90 5.51 -2.28
C ALA A 170 -1.37 5.59 -3.73
N THR A 171 -2.59 6.06 -3.98
CA THR A 171 -3.04 6.35 -5.34
C THR A 171 -2.18 7.45 -5.97
N GLY A 172 -1.89 8.52 -5.23
CA GLY A 172 -1.07 9.64 -5.70
C GLY A 172 0.34 9.22 -6.10
N PHE A 173 1.04 8.48 -5.25
CA PHE A 173 2.38 8.02 -5.58
C PHE A 173 2.41 6.97 -6.71
N ASP A 174 1.40 6.12 -6.83
CA ASP A 174 1.30 5.16 -7.92
C ASP A 174 1.08 5.86 -9.27
N VAL A 175 0.35 6.98 -9.28
CA VAL A 175 0.24 7.84 -10.47
C VAL A 175 1.61 8.43 -10.85
N ILE A 176 2.42 8.90 -9.89
CA ILE A 176 3.79 9.37 -10.17
C ILE A 176 4.61 8.23 -10.79
N TYR A 177 4.57 7.04 -10.18
CA TYR A 177 5.32 5.88 -10.66
C TYR A 177 4.91 5.46 -12.07
N SER A 178 3.64 5.55 -12.42
CA SER A 178 3.10 5.16 -13.72
C SER A 178 3.55 6.08 -14.88
N THR A 179 4.07 7.27 -14.58
CA THR A 179 4.64 8.15 -15.62
C THR A 179 5.81 7.51 -16.37
N LEU A 180 6.51 6.56 -15.73
CA LEU A 180 7.59 5.78 -16.36
C LEU A 180 7.10 4.87 -17.48
N ASP A 181 5.83 4.49 -17.47
CA ASP A 181 5.23 3.56 -18.41
C ASP A 181 4.30 4.26 -19.42
N GLU A 182 4.18 5.60 -19.41
CA GLU A 182 3.22 6.34 -20.25
C GLU A 182 3.27 5.91 -21.73
N LYS A 183 4.48 5.82 -22.31
CA LYS A 183 4.66 5.45 -23.72
C LYS A 183 4.22 4.00 -23.95
N PHE A 184 4.70 3.08 -23.13
CA PHE A 184 4.36 1.67 -23.23
C PHE A 184 2.86 1.43 -23.07
N ASP A 185 2.24 2.05 -22.05
CA ASP A 185 0.80 1.89 -21.79
C ASP A 185 -0.04 2.37 -22.96
N LYS A 186 0.34 3.51 -23.60
CA LYS A 186 -0.32 4.00 -24.81
C LYS A 186 -0.22 3.01 -25.98
N GLU A 187 0.98 2.50 -26.23
CA GLU A 187 1.25 1.54 -27.33
C GLU A 187 0.58 0.18 -27.09
N ALA A 188 0.51 -0.25 -25.84
CA ALA A 188 -0.10 -1.51 -25.42
C ALA A 188 -1.63 -1.43 -25.22
N GLY A 189 -2.24 -0.25 -25.35
CA GLY A 189 -3.67 -0.04 -25.12
C GLY A 189 -4.09 -0.16 -23.65
N LEU A 190 -3.16 0.03 -22.71
CA LEU A 190 -3.43 -0.02 -21.29
C LEU A 190 -3.89 1.35 -20.77
N PHE A 191 -4.68 1.30 -19.70
CA PHE A 191 -5.27 2.47 -19.10
C PHE A 191 -4.52 2.86 -17.82
N SER A 192 -3.87 4.01 -17.86
CA SER A 192 -3.33 4.69 -16.70
C SER A 192 -3.65 6.18 -16.81
N PHE A 193 -3.54 6.96 -15.73
CA PHE A 193 -3.71 8.42 -15.83
C PHE A 193 -2.71 9.03 -16.83
N PRO A 194 -1.40 8.70 -16.81
CA PRO A 194 -0.48 9.20 -17.82
C PRO A 194 -0.85 8.77 -19.25
N SER A 195 -1.26 7.54 -19.48
CA SER A 195 -1.61 7.07 -20.83
C SER A 195 -2.84 7.78 -21.41
N ARG A 196 -3.81 8.15 -20.55
CA ARG A 196 -5.07 8.79 -20.96
C ARG A 196 -5.03 10.31 -21.00
N PHE A 197 -4.34 10.92 -20.04
CA PHE A 197 -4.38 12.38 -19.88
C PHE A 197 -3.01 13.04 -20.10
N GLY A 198 -1.95 12.25 -20.31
CA GLY A 198 -0.55 12.70 -20.33
C GLY A 198 0.02 12.92 -18.93
N SER A 199 1.35 12.76 -18.78
CA SER A 199 2.03 12.85 -17.48
C SER A 199 1.79 14.18 -16.76
N LYS A 200 1.73 15.31 -17.49
CA LYS A 200 1.51 16.63 -16.87
C LYS A 200 0.19 16.70 -16.10
N LYS A 201 -0.92 16.26 -16.72
CA LYS A 201 -2.24 16.25 -16.06
C LYS A 201 -2.32 15.18 -14.98
N ALA A 202 -1.70 14.02 -15.20
CA ALA A 202 -1.62 12.94 -14.21
C ALA A 202 -0.93 13.42 -12.92
N LEU A 203 0.18 14.17 -13.01
CA LEU A 203 0.86 14.74 -11.85
C LEU A 203 0.02 15.80 -11.12
N ILE A 204 -0.80 16.59 -11.84
CA ILE A 204 -1.75 17.51 -11.20
C ILE A 204 -2.80 16.72 -10.38
N ILE A 205 -3.33 15.63 -10.95
CA ILE A 205 -4.28 14.76 -10.23
C ILE A 205 -3.61 14.15 -8.99
N SER A 206 -2.40 13.62 -9.13
CA SER A 206 -1.60 13.10 -8.01
C SER A 206 -1.40 14.14 -6.92
N SER A 207 -1.07 15.39 -7.30
CA SER A 207 -0.93 16.49 -6.34
C SER A 207 -2.21 16.78 -5.58
N GLY A 208 -3.36 16.80 -6.28
CA GLY A 208 -4.69 16.94 -5.65
C GLY A 208 -4.98 15.82 -4.65
N LEU A 209 -4.64 14.57 -5.00
CA LEU A 209 -4.80 13.42 -4.10
C LEU A 209 -3.93 13.57 -2.84
N HIS A 210 -2.69 14.05 -2.96
CA HIS A 210 -1.80 14.28 -1.81
C HIS A 210 -2.29 15.43 -0.92
N VAL A 211 -2.87 16.49 -1.49
CA VAL A 211 -3.51 17.57 -0.71
C VAL A 211 -4.69 17.01 0.09
N LEU A 212 -5.55 16.20 -0.54
CA LEU A 212 -6.65 15.56 0.15
C LEU A 212 -6.18 14.58 1.22
N ALA A 213 -5.12 13.80 0.92
CA ALA A 213 -4.49 12.90 1.90
C ALA A 213 -4.00 13.68 3.14
N PHE A 214 -3.32 14.81 2.94
CA PHE A 214 -2.89 15.65 4.06
C PHE A 214 -4.08 16.20 4.86
N GLY A 215 -5.18 16.59 4.19
CA GLY A 215 -6.42 16.99 4.83
C GLY A 215 -7.00 15.90 5.74
N THR A 216 -6.92 14.61 5.34
CA THR A 216 -7.36 13.50 6.21
C THR A 216 -6.46 13.31 7.42
N LEU A 217 -5.14 13.54 7.31
CA LEU A 217 -4.24 13.54 8.47
C LEU A 217 -4.53 14.68 9.45
N ILE A 218 -4.85 15.87 8.94
CA ILE A 218 -5.29 17.00 9.78
C ILE A 218 -6.56 16.61 10.55
N LEU A 219 -7.56 16.04 9.88
CA LEU A 219 -8.78 15.58 10.52
C LEU A 219 -8.50 14.51 11.58
N LEU A 220 -7.65 13.55 11.27
CA LEU A 220 -7.23 12.51 12.22
C LEU A 220 -6.55 13.12 13.44
N PHE A 221 -5.65 14.09 13.22
CA PHE A 221 -4.97 14.79 14.30
C PHE A 221 -5.98 15.50 15.23
N LEU A 222 -6.91 16.27 14.67
CA LEU A 222 -7.88 17.04 15.44
C LEU A 222 -8.88 16.16 16.21
N ILE A 223 -9.30 15.03 15.63
CA ILE A 223 -10.35 14.18 16.20
C ILE A 223 -9.77 13.15 17.18
N SER A 224 -8.58 12.62 16.93
CA SER A 224 -8.14 11.41 17.61
C SER A 224 -6.79 11.52 18.32
N ILE A 225 -5.91 12.43 17.91
CA ILE A 225 -4.57 12.54 18.50
C ILE A 225 -4.52 13.74 19.44
N ASN A 226 -4.84 14.93 18.92
CA ASN A 226 -4.96 16.21 19.63
C ASN A 226 -3.84 16.46 20.68
N ASN A 227 -2.61 16.09 20.32
CA ASN A 227 -1.42 16.24 21.17
C ASN A 227 -0.37 17.10 20.46
N LEU A 228 0.08 18.18 21.10
CA LEU A 228 1.05 19.10 20.53
C LEU A 228 2.38 18.43 20.14
N TRP A 229 2.78 17.36 20.83
CA TRP A 229 3.99 16.60 20.47
C TRP A 229 3.86 15.84 19.14
N ALA A 230 2.66 15.58 18.68
CA ALA A 230 2.39 14.98 17.36
C ALA A 230 2.44 16.01 16.21
N LEU A 231 2.29 17.31 16.51
CA LEU A 231 2.22 18.38 15.50
C LEU A 231 3.46 18.46 14.60
N PRO A 232 4.71 18.34 15.09
CA PRO A 232 5.89 18.32 14.23
C PRO A 232 5.86 17.21 13.18
N PHE A 233 5.34 16.02 13.53
CA PHE A 233 5.23 14.89 12.61
C PHE A 233 4.12 15.11 11.57
N LEU A 234 3.01 15.73 11.96
CA LEU A 234 1.97 16.15 11.02
C LEU A 234 2.53 17.12 9.99
N LEU A 235 3.22 18.18 10.44
CA LEU A 235 3.83 19.17 9.55
C LEU A 235 4.89 18.54 8.65
N LEU A 236 5.73 17.66 9.20
CA LEU A 236 6.73 16.92 8.42
C LEU A 236 6.08 16.04 7.35
N SER A 237 4.95 15.39 7.66
CA SER A 237 4.19 14.61 6.66
C SER A 237 3.74 15.49 5.49
N GLY A 238 3.23 16.69 5.75
CA GLY A 238 2.86 17.66 4.72
C GLY A 238 4.06 18.13 3.87
N ILE A 239 5.19 18.40 4.51
CA ILE A 239 6.44 18.77 3.82
C ILE A 239 6.91 17.62 2.92
N LEU A 240 6.87 16.38 3.39
CA LEU A 240 7.28 15.21 2.61
C LEU A 240 6.37 14.98 1.40
N LEU A 241 5.05 15.09 1.56
CA LEU A 241 4.09 15.01 0.45
C LEU A 241 4.35 16.11 -0.60
N TYR A 242 4.65 17.33 -0.16
CA TYR A 242 5.05 18.41 -1.07
C TYR A 242 6.37 18.10 -1.79
N LEU A 243 7.38 17.61 -1.07
CA LEU A 243 8.68 17.26 -1.65
C LEU A 243 8.56 16.10 -2.65
N GLU A 244 7.71 15.13 -2.39
CA GLU A 244 7.41 14.04 -3.32
C GLU A 244 6.88 14.57 -4.65
N GLN A 245 5.93 15.50 -4.63
CA GLN A 245 5.41 16.14 -5.84
C GLN A 245 6.47 16.98 -6.55
N LYS A 246 7.22 17.79 -5.80
CA LYS A 246 8.28 18.62 -6.35
C LYS A 246 9.41 17.81 -7.00
N LYS A 247 9.65 16.60 -6.51
CA LYS A 247 10.70 15.68 -6.98
C LYS A 247 10.16 14.56 -7.87
N SER A 248 8.92 14.65 -8.33
CA SER A 248 8.26 13.61 -9.14
C SER A 248 8.99 13.25 -10.45
N ALA A 249 9.86 14.12 -10.96
CA ALA A 249 10.75 13.82 -12.10
C ALA A 249 11.83 12.77 -11.74
N ASP A 250 12.29 12.74 -10.49
CA ASP A 250 13.15 11.67 -9.95
C ASP A 250 12.26 10.65 -9.24
N VAL A 251 11.71 9.73 -10.05
CA VAL A 251 10.74 8.75 -9.56
C VAL A 251 11.35 7.81 -8.50
N GLU A 252 12.63 7.49 -8.57
CA GLU A 252 13.29 6.68 -7.54
C GLU A 252 13.29 7.39 -6.18
N LEU A 253 13.63 8.66 -6.14
CA LEU A 253 13.60 9.46 -4.93
C LEU A 253 12.18 9.64 -4.40
N ALA A 254 11.26 10.07 -5.28
CA ALA A 254 9.88 10.36 -4.92
C ALA A 254 9.16 9.09 -4.45
N PHE A 255 9.16 8.03 -5.28
CA PHE A 255 8.40 6.83 -5.00
C PHE A 255 8.99 5.96 -3.88
N PHE A 256 10.32 5.76 -3.83
CA PHE A 256 10.90 4.82 -2.86
C PHE A 256 11.34 5.50 -1.56
N LYS A 257 12.17 6.55 -1.64
CA LYS A 257 12.80 7.12 -0.45
C LYS A 257 11.84 7.98 0.36
N ILE A 258 11.14 8.91 -0.29
CA ILE A 258 10.23 9.82 0.41
C ILE A 258 9.05 9.04 1.01
N ASN A 259 8.45 8.13 0.26
CA ASN A 259 7.31 7.36 0.74
C ASN A 259 7.65 6.41 1.89
N ALA A 260 8.85 5.81 1.90
CA ALA A 260 9.29 5.02 3.05
C ALA A 260 9.32 5.89 4.32
N VAL A 261 9.84 7.12 4.22
CA VAL A 261 9.92 8.06 5.35
C VAL A 261 8.52 8.51 5.80
N ILE A 262 7.59 8.81 4.87
CA ILE A 262 6.21 9.22 5.21
C ILE A 262 5.54 8.18 6.11
N GLY A 263 5.64 6.89 5.78
CA GLY A 263 5.04 5.83 6.60
C GLY A 263 5.53 5.85 8.06
N PHE A 264 6.84 6.00 8.27
CA PHE A 264 7.41 6.10 9.62
C PHE A 264 7.04 7.41 10.34
N VAL A 265 6.98 8.52 9.63
CA VAL A 265 6.59 9.82 10.20
C VAL A 265 5.14 9.79 10.68
N VAL A 266 4.24 9.19 9.88
CA VAL A 266 2.83 9.01 10.27
C VAL A 266 2.69 8.06 11.45
N LEU A 267 3.48 6.98 11.50
CA LEU A 267 3.52 6.10 12.68
C LEU A 267 4.01 6.87 13.92
N ALA A 268 5.10 7.64 13.79
CA ALA A 268 5.61 8.46 14.89
C ALA A 268 4.57 9.47 15.38
N MET A 269 3.81 10.11 14.48
CA MET A 269 2.70 11.00 14.83
C MET A 269 1.67 10.28 15.71
N VAL A 270 1.29 9.06 15.37
CA VAL A 270 0.31 8.28 16.13
C VAL A 270 0.87 7.80 17.48
N LEU A 271 2.15 7.51 17.55
CA LEU A 271 2.80 7.12 18.83
C LEU A 271 2.88 8.28 19.85
N MET A 272 2.65 9.52 19.41
CA MET A 272 2.55 10.70 20.29
C MET A 272 1.11 10.97 20.77
N LYS A 273 0.16 10.08 20.47
CA LYS A 273 -1.26 10.17 20.88
C LYS A 273 -1.45 10.25 22.40
#